data_8071de20d0bec981152494e44c735b4b
#
_entry.id   8071de20d0bec981152494e44c735b4b
#
_cell.length_a   1.000
_cell.length_b   1.000
_cell.length_c   1.000
_cell.angle_alpha   90.00
_cell.angle_beta   90.00
_cell.angle_gamma   90.00
#
_symmetry.space_group_name_H-M   'P 1'
#
loop_
_entity.id
_entity.type
_entity.pdbx_description
1 polymer ?
#
loop_
_entity_poly.entity_id
_entity_poly.type
_entity_poly.pdbx_seq_one_letter_code
_entity_poly.pdbx_strand_id
1 'polypeptide(L)'
;MRTSNRLLPTSLLVLAAVAASSSPVLAQDSGDREWKAPHKNGHTFSPLSSVPDAFVRSYIRTGLGISTTSDVDIPLGIVDGDTLFSSRGGLMFANLALEYSQTIKDWIAFRAQFNVNGRLGTGTSALLTTGLSAATGFEIGWLMRLMETDRGYMSLSFDVKNTNFTTIDISQFVEDIIDGEDAELVRNTPSLRAGVGLRYTHAFSPLVGLISFFETGYGESVDRESEDEWFTRFGATVDFDLAAVNWPPIGLAVGYSQDSFPEAGADITDVVRAFLFRIGYTGREDLALGLNFTVSSFPTDQLDKTINASGVIFDIRYFF
;
A
#
# COMPACT_ATOMS: atom_id res chain seq x y z
N MET A 1 20.27 -6.11 41.86
CA MET A 1 18.82 -6.14 41.67
C MET A 1 18.41 -4.88 40.92
N ARG A 2 18.23 -4.94 39.61
CA ARG A 2 17.71 -3.85 38.78
C ARG A 2 16.39 -4.35 38.19
N THR A 3 15.30 -3.72 38.59
CA THR A 3 13.95 -3.96 38.10
C THR A 3 13.82 -3.34 36.70
N SER A 4 13.73 -4.18 35.69
CA SER A 4 13.44 -3.79 34.30
C SER A 4 11.93 -3.49 34.18
N ASN A 5 11.58 -2.22 34.11
CA ASN A 5 10.25 -1.76 33.71
C ASN A 5 10.08 -1.98 32.20
N ARG A 6 9.35 -3.01 31.81
CA ARG A 6 8.88 -3.20 30.44
C ARG A 6 7.77 -2.19 30.17
N LEU A 7 8.10 -1.13 29.42
CA LEU A 7 7.12 -0.25 28.81
C LEU A 7 6.46 -1.03 27.66
N LEU A 8 5.20 -1.40 27.82
CA LEU A 8 4.33 -1.85 26.74
C LEU A 8 4.17 -0.72 25.71
N PRO A 9 4.16 -0.98 24.42
CA PRO A 9 4.03 0.06 23.40
C PRO A 9 2.64 0.69 23.47
N THR A 10 2.60 1.92 23.90
CA THR A 10 1.40 2.77 24.10
C THR A 10 0.72 3.12 22.76
N SER A 11 1.34 2.80 21.64
CA SER A 11 0.87 3.14 20.29
C SER A 11 -0.37 2.36 19.84
N LEU A 12 -0.61 1.15 20.36
CA LEU A 12 -1.81 0.36 19.96
C LEU A 12 -3.10 0.86 20.62
N LEU A 13 -2.99 1.53 21.77
CA LEU A 13 -4.15 2.02 22.51
C LEU A 13 -4.76 3.31 21.92
N VAL A 14 -3.97 4.08 21.18
CA VAL A 14 -4.42 5.34 20.57
C VAL A 14 -5.34 5.09 19.38
N LEU A 15 -5.07 4.05 18.58
CA LEU A 15 -5.91 3.71 17.41
C LEU A 15 -7.30 3.18 17.84
N ALA A 16 -7.35 2.40 18.92
CA ALA A 16 -8.61 1.90 19.47
C ALA A 16 -9.47 3.01 20.11
N ALA A 17 -8.85 4.04 20.69
CA ALA A 17 -9.54 5.17 21.30
C ALA A 17 -10.16 6.13 20.26
N VAL A 18 -9.54 6.29 19.09
CA VAL A 18 -10.08 7.11 17.99
C VAL A 18 -11.30 6.42 17.35
N ALA A 19 -11.29 5.09 17.25
CA ALA A 19 -12.43 4.32 16.74
C ALA A 19 -13.62 4.29 17.71
N ALA A 20 -13.37 4.39 19.02
CA ALA A 20 -14.42 4.34 20.05
C ALA A 20 -15.06 5.70 20.36
N SER A 21 -14.41 6.80 20.00
CA SER A 21 -14.92 8.17 20.27
C SER A 21 -15.75 8.77 19.14
N SER A 22 -15.94 8.08 18.02
CA SER A 22 -16.88 8.45 16.98
C SER A 22 -18.30 8.07 17.39
N SER A 23 -18.81 8.70 18.45
CA SER A 23 -20.25 8.74 18.70
C SER A 23 -20.94 9.36 17.48
N PRO A 24 -22.10 8.85 17.04
CA PRO A 24 -22.85 9.40 15.90
C PRO A 24 -23.57 10.71 16.30
N VAL A 25 -22.81 11.73 16.69
CA VAL A 25 -23.38 13.04 17.10
C VAL A 25 -23.57 13.98 15.90
N LEU A 26 -23.15 13.60 14.70
CA LEU A 26 -23.29 14.47 13.53
C LEU A 26 -24.29 13.98 12.47
N ALA A 27 -25.23 13.13 12.86
CA ALA A 27 -26.28 12.68 11.96
C ALA A 27 -27.52 13.63 11.95
N GLN A 28 -27.37 14.90 12.25
CA GLN A 28 -28.54 15.77 12.40
C GLN A 28 -28.54 17.03 11.55
N ASP A 29 -27.80 17.05 10.44
CA ASP A 29 -28.06 18.04 9.38
C ASP A 29 -27.51 17.59 8.01
N SER A 30 -27.81 16.36 7.61
CA SER A 30 -27.54 15.87 6.27
C SER A 30 -28.85 15.81 5.50
N GLY A 31 -29.31 16.95 5.01
CA GLY A 31 -30.23 16.94 3.89
C GLY A 31 -29.59 16.11 2.78
N ASP A 32 -30.24 14.98 2.42
CA ASP A 32 -30.02 14.16 1.22
C ASP A 32 -28.59 13.86 0.79
N ARG A 33 -27.66 13.62 1.71
CA ARG A 33 -26.37 13.01 1.36
C ARG A 33 -26.60 11.55 0.99
N GLU A 34 -26.59 11.29 -0.28
CA GLU A 34 -26.64 9.94 -0.82
C GLU A 34 -25.38 9.16 -0.38
N TRP A 35 -25.57 8.24 0.55
CA TRP A 35 -24.51 7.36 1.08
C TRP A 35 -24.26 6.24 0.07
N LYS A 36 -23.41 6.49 -0.93
CA LYS A 36 -23.25 5.57 -2.06
C LYS A 36 -21.79 5.29 -2.34
N ALA A 37 -21.51 4.06 -2.81
CA ALA A 37 -20.24 3.72 -3.43
C ALA A 37 -19.90 4.69 -4.58
N PRO A 38 -18.65 4.83 -4.98
CA PRO A 38 -18.23 5.66 -6.11
C PRO A 38 -19.04 5.35 -7.36
N HIS A 39 -19.84 6.31 -7.83
CA HIS A 39 -20.76 6.10 -8.94
C HIS A 39 -20.87 7.36 -9.82
N LYS A 40 -20.81 7.20 -11.13
CA LYS A 40 -21.01 8.27 -12.13
C LYS A 40 -21.66 7.71 -13.38
N ASN A 41 -22.58 8.45 -13.99
CA ASN A 41 -23.21 8.10 -15.26
C ASN A 41 -23.75 6.66 -15.32
N GLY A 42 -24.31 6.13 -14.21
CA GLY A 42 -24.79 4.75 -14.13
C GLY A 42 -23.71 3.68 -13.93
N HIS A 43 -22.44 4.07 -13.82
CA HIS A 43 -21.32 3.16 -13.60
C HIS A 43 -20.87 3.17 -12.14
N THR A 44 -20.74 1.98 -11.53
CA THR A 44 -20.19 1.80 -10.18
C THR A 44 -18.73 1.40 -10.28
N PHE A 45 -17.84 2.22 -9.75
CA PHE A 45 -16.40 1.99 -9.81
C PHE A 45 -15.93 0.99 -8.77
N SER A 46 -14.97 0.16 -9.17
CA SER A 46 -14.30 -0.85 -8.32
C SER A 46 -12.81 -0.51 -8.16
N PRO A 47 -12.45 0.52 -7.36
CA PRO A 47 -11.07 0.98 -7.26
C PRO A 47 -10.15 -0.10 -6.70
N LEU A 48 -8.98 -0.24 -7.32
CA LEU A 48 -7.89 -1.08 -6.86
C LEU A 48 -7.15 -0.43 -5.68
N SER A 49 -6.54 -1.23 -4.82
CA SER A 49 -5.81 -0.72 -3.66
C SER A 49 -4.63 0.17 -4.02
N SER A 50 -3.95 -0.14 -5.10
CA SER A 50 -2.76 0.58 -5.59
C SER A 50 -3.06 1.66 -6.62
N VAL A 51 -4.33 1.79 -7.08
CA VAL A 51 -4.79 2.86 -7.95
C VAL A 51 -5.94 3.59 -7.25
N PRO A 52 -5.62 4.61 -6.42
CA PRO A 52 -6.61 5.32 -5.62
C PRO A 52 -7.59 6.08 -6.50
N ASP A 53 -8.88 6.01 -6.14
CA ASP A 53 -9.94 6.78 -6.80
C ASP A 53 -9.92 8.27 -6.41
N ALA A 54 -10.65 9.08 -7.18
CA ALA A 54 -10.72 10.52 -7.01
C ALA A 54 -11.84 10.98 -6.05
N PHE A 55 -12.72 10.11 -5.57
CA PHE A 55 -13.94 10.50 -4.87
C PHE A 55 -13.69 10.96 -3.43
N VAL A 56 -14.20 12.14 -3.10
CA VAL A 56 -14.26 12.68 -1.73
C VAL A 56 -15.43 12.02 -1.01
N ARG A 57 -15.16 10.97 -0.20
CA ARG A 57 -16.20 10.17 0.47
C ARG A 57 -15.73 9.67 1.83
N SER A 58 -16.70 9.38 2.71
CA SER A 58 -16.44 8.74 4.00
C SER A 58 -16.52 7.22 3.86
N TYR A 59 -15.47 6.52 4.28
CA TYR A 59 -15.45 5.06 4.29
C TYR A 59 -14.38 4.51 5.24
N ILE A 60 -14.55 3.27 5.59
CA ILE A 60 -13.50 2.43 6.18
C ILE A 60 -13.23 1.25 5.24
N ARG A 61 -11.96 0.92 5.06
CA ARG A 61 -11.54 -0.23 4.26
C ARG A 61 -10.59 -1.10 5.07
N THR A 62 -10.78 -2.41 4.98
CA THR A 62 -9.87 -3.41 5.51
C THR A 62 -9.47 -4.35 4.39
N GLY A 63 -8.17 -4.62 4.26
CA GLY A 63 -7.62 -5.57 3.31
C GLY A 63 -6.77 -6.62 4.02
N LEU A 64 -6.96 -7.88 3.67
CA LEU A 64 -6.17 -9.01 4.15
C LEU A 64 -5.68 -9.82 2.96
N GLY A 65 -4.41 -10.19 2.96
CA GLY A 65 -3.87 -10.92 1.81
C GLY A 65 -2.56 -11.64 2.09
N ILE A 66 -2.11 -12.28 1.04
CA ILE A 66 -0.81 -12.93 0.98
C ILE A 66 -0.10 -12.52 -0.30
N SER A 67 1.22 -12.44 -0.25
CA SER A 67 2.06 -12.25 -1.43
C SER A 67 3.27 -13.17 -1.37
N THR A 68 3.78 -13.49 -2.57
CA THR A 68 4.97 -14.34 -2.72
C THR A 68 5.93 -13.66 -3.69
N THR A 69 7.22 -13.80 -3.45
CA THR A 69 8.26 -13.44 -4.42
C THR A 69 8.63 -14.65 -5.28
N SER A 70 9.14 -14.39 -6.48
CA SER A 70 9.86 -15.41 -7.25
C SER A 70 11.09 -15.89 -6.48
N ASP A 71 11.67 -17.02 -6.95
CA ASP A 71 12.89 -17.56 -6.36
C ASP A 71 14.00 -16.52 -6.27
N VAL A 72 14.39 -16.20 -5.06
CA VAL A 72 15.48 -15.30 -4.72
C VAL A 72 16.67 -16.17 -4.31
N ASP A 73 17.84 -15.89 -4.85
CA ASP A 73 19.09 -16.51 -4.35
C ASP A 73 19.45 -15.80 -3.04
N ILE A 74 19.33 -16.51 -1.94
CA ILE A 74 19.58 -15.98 -0.61
C ILE A 74 20.96 -16.42 -0.19
N PRO A 75 21.94 -15.52 -0.07
CA PRO A 75 23.25 -15.86 0.44
C PRO A 75 23.14 -16.29 1.91
N LEU A 76 23.62 -17.49 2.23
CA LEU A 76 23.64 -18.04 3.59
C LEU A 76 25.01 -17.92 4.26
N GLY A 77 26.05 -17.55 3.53
CA GLY A 77 27.37 -17.29 4.05
C GLY A 77 28.19 -16.52 3.03
N ILE A 78 28.78 -15.43 3.46
CA ILE A 78 29.67 -14.58 2.67
C ILE A 78 31.02 -14.59 3.41
N VAL A 79 32.11 -14.86 2.69
CA VAL A 79 33.49 -14.73 3.21
C VAL A 79 34.31 -14.00 2.15
N ASP A 80 34.93 -12.91 2.55
CA ASP A 80 35.74 -12.04 1.67
C ASP A 80 34.95 -11.51 0.42
N GLY A 81 33.63 -11.29 0.58
CA GLY A 81 32.75 -10.83 -0.53
C GLY A 81 32.24 -11.94 -1.44
N ASP A 82 32.68 -13.18 -1.26
CA ASP A 82 32.21 -14.33 -2.03
C ASP A 82 31.10 -15.11 -1.30
N THR A 83 30.01 -15.40 -1.98
CA THR A 83 28.92 -16.23 -1.45
C THR A 83 29.33 -17.69 -1.41
N LEU A 84 29.55 -18.24 -0.20
CA LEU A 84 29.91 -19.65 -0.01
C LEU A 84 28.72 -20.60 -0.19
N PHE A 85 27.57 -20.19 0.24
CA PHE A 85 26.34 -20.97 0.16
C PHE A 85 25.17 -20.03 -0.19
N SER A 86 24.33 -20.43 -1.11
CA SER A 86 23.07 -19.77 -1.40
C SER A 86 21.91 -20.76 -1.30
N SER A 87 20.77 -20.31 -0.81
CA SER A 87 19.51 -21.06 -0.87
C SER A 87 18.59 -20.37 -1.86
N ARG A 88 17.98 -21.13 -2.76
CA ARG A 88 16.99 -20.63 -3.70
C ARG A 88 15.60 -20.86 -3.13
N GLY A 89 14.78 -19.82 -3.02
CA GLY A 89 13.42 -19.96 -2.53
C GLY A 89 12.60 -18.70 -2.67
N GLY A 90 11.27 -18.86 -2.77
CA GLY A 90 10.32 -17.75 -2.73
C GLY A 90 10.03 -17.34 -1.28
N LEU A 91 9.90 -16.05 -1.05
CA LEU A 91 9.45 -15.51 0.24
C LEU A 91 7.93 -15.32 0.19
N MET A 92 7.27 -15.63 1.30
CA MET A 92 5.84 -15.41 1.48
C MET A 92 5.61 -14.33 2.54
N PHE A 93 4.66 -13.43 2.29
CA PHE A 93 4.28 -12.36 3.19
C PHE A 93 2.78 -12.37 3.44
N ALA A 94 2.38 -12.06 4.69
CA ALA A 94 1.02 -11.67 5.02
C ALA A 94 0.89 -10.16 4.91
N ASN A 95 -0.24 -9.70 4.37
CA ASN A 95 -0.53 -8.30 4.15
C ASN A 95 -1.79 -7.91 4.91
N LEU A 96 -1.73 -6.81 5.67
CA LEU A 96 -2.87 -6.16 6.30
C LEU A 96 -2.89 -4.70 5.85
N ALA A 97 -4.05 -4.23 5.42
CA ALA A 97 -4.30 -2.83 5.09
C ALA A 97 -5.54 -2.34 5.84
N LEU A 98 -5.44 -1.18 6.46
CA LEU A 98 -6.55 -0.46 7.06
C LEU A 98 -6.56 0.95 6.47
N GLU A 99 -7.71 1.42 6.01
CA GLU A 99 -7.87 2.75 5.45
C GLU A 99 -9.14 3.38 6.01
N TYR A 100 -9.04 4.63 6.41
CA TYR A 100 -10.13 5.45 6.88
C TYR A 100 -10.16 6.74 6.07
N SER A 101 -11.33 7.11 5.57
CA SER A 101 -11.57 8.38 4.91
C SER A 101 -12.78 9.05 5.53
N GLN A 102 -12.67 10.33 5.87
CA GLN A 102 -13.74 11.13 6.44
C GLN A 102 -13.92 12.41 5.65
N THR A 103 -15.10 12.56 5.06
CA THR A 103 -15.52 13.82 4.44
C THR A 103 -15.75 14.87 5.53
N ILE A 104 -15.06 16.00 5.43
CA ILE A 104 -15.22 17.14 6.33
C ILE A 104 -16.19 18.16 5.73
N LYS A 105 -16.08 18.35 4.42
CA LYS A 105 -17.00 19.11 3.57
C LYS A 105 -17.12 18.39 2.24
N ASP A 106 -18.13 18.70 1.46
CA ASP A 106 -18.43 18.06 0.17
C ASP A 106 -17.25 18.04 -0.81
N TRP A 107 -16.27 18.90 -0.60
CA TRP A 107 -15.11 19.05 -1.48
C TRP A 107 -13.79 18.61 -0.84
N ILE A 108 -13.76 18.22 0.44
CA ILE A 108 -12.53 17.81 1.13
C ILE A 108 -12.78 16.63 2.08
N ALA A 109 -11.91 15.64 2.01
CA ALA A 109 -11.84 14.53 2.97
C ALA A 109 -10.44 14.42 3.58
N PHE A 110 -10.40 14.05 4.85
CA PHE A 110 -9.21 13.56 5.52
C PHE A 110 -9.07 12.06 5.28
N ARG A 111 -7.83 11.58 5.11
CA ARG A 111 -7.52 10.16 4.91
C ARG A 111 -6.42 9.73 5.85
N ALA A 112 -6.55 8.52 6.35
CA ALA A 112 -5.51 7.83 7.10
C ALA A 112 -5.44 6.37 6.63
N GLN A 113 -4.24 5.88 6.39
CA GLN A 113 -4.00 4.51 5.96
C GLN A 113 -2.89 3.88 6.80
N PHE A 114 -3.04 2.61 7.11
CA PHE A 114 -2.05 1.82 7.79
C PHE A 114 -1.87 0.49 7.07
N ASN A 115 -0.63 0.12 6.76
CA ASN A 115 -0.28 -1.11 6.08
C ASN A 115 0.77 -1.87 6.89
N VAL A 116 0.63 -3.19 6.92
CA VAL A 116 1.62 -4.10 7.50
C VAL A 116 1.84 -5.24 6.53
N ASN A 117 3.10 -5.49 6.23
CA ASN A 117 3.54 -6.67 5.51
C ASN A 117 4.53 -7.40 6.40
N GLY A 118 4.26 -8.67 6.69
CA GLY A 118 5.12 -9.50 7.52
C GLY A 118 5.48 -10.78 6.81
N ARG A 119 6.77 -11.15 6.84
CA ARG A 119 7.24 -12.41 6.26
C ARG A 119 6.66 -13.59 7.02
N LEU A 120 6.10 -14.53 6.27
CA LEU A 120 5.62 -15.80 6.78
C LEU A 120 6.71 -16.87 6.60
N GLY A 121 7.01 -17.62 7.67
CA GLY A 121 7.92 -18.75 7.57
C GLY A 121 8.02 -19.48 8.91
N THR A 122 7.89 -20.80 8.87
CA THR A 122 8.01 -21.68 10.05
C THR A 122 9.29 -22.49 10.05
N GLY A 123 10.07 -22.44 8.99
CA GLY A 123 11.35 -23.14 8.86
C GLY A 123 12.53 -22.33 9.41
N THR A 124 13.54 -23.01 9.94
CA THR A 124 14.80 -22.38 10.37
C THR A 124 15.48 -21.58 9.27
N SER A 125 15.34 -21.98 8.02
CA SER A 125 15.82 -21.24 6.85
C SER A 125 15.11 -19.90 6.67
N ALA A 126 13.80 -19.83 6.94
CA ALA A 126 13.05 -18.58 6.84
C ALA A 126 13.42 -17.57 7.93
N LEU A 127 13.83 -18.03 9.09
CA LEU A 127 14.31 -17.18 10.20
C LEU A 127 15.73 -16.67 9.98
N LEU A 128 16.56 -17.43 9.27
CA LEU A 128 17.97 -17.12 9.02
C LEU A 128 18.19 -16.47 7.64
N THR A 129 17.12 -16.15 6.93
CA THR A 129 17.21 -15.49 5.63
C THR A 129 17.44 -14.00 5.80
N THR A 130 18.54 -13.51 5.30
CA THR A 130 18.82 -12.07 5.18
C THR A 130 17.74 -11.38 4.32
N GLY A 131 17.37 -10.16 4.66
CA GLY A 131 16.46 -9.32 3.89
C GLY A 131 15.21 -8.88 4.65
N LEU A 132 14.24 -8.34 3.92
CA LEU A 132 13.01 -7.78 4.48
C LEU A 132 12.22 -8.82 5.28
N SER A 133 11.99 -8.56 6.56
CA SER A 133 11.18 -9.39 7.45
C SER A 133 9.80 -8.79 7.72
N ALA A 134 9.73 -7.47 7.81
CA ALA A 134 8.46 -6.75 7.95
C ALA A 134 8.56 -5.34 7.35
N ALA A 135 7.45 -4.85 6.85
CA ALA A 135 7.28 -3.44 6.48
C ALA A 135 5.99 -2.93 7.10
N THR A 136 6.06 -1.76 7.73
CA THR A 136 4.88 -1.06 8.25
C THR A 136 4.82 0.31 7.60
N GLY A 137 3.63 0.72 7.18
CA GLY A 137 3.40 2.03 6.59
C GLY A 137 2.23 2.74 7.26
N PHE A 138 2.40 4.03 7.50
CA PHE A 138 1.33 4.91 7.93
C PHE A 138 1.29 6.11 7.00
N GLU A 139 0.11 6.41 6.45
CA GLU A 139 -0.12 7.54 5.56
C GLU A 139 -1.28 8.36 6.08
N ILE A 140 -1.09 9.67 6.12
CA ILE A 140 -2.16 10.62 6.38
C ILE A 140 -2.20 11.65 5.26
N GLY A 141 -3.40 12.11 4.92
CA GLY A 141 -3.51 13.07 3.83
C GLY A 141 -4.89 13.68 3.69
N TRP A 142 -4.98 14.50 2.68
CA TRP A 142 -6.18 15.23 2.31
C TRP A 142 -6.50 14.96 0.84
N LEU A 143 -7.78 14.80 0.55
CA LEU A 143 -8.29 14.69 -0.80
C LEU A 143 -9.26 15.84 -1.04
N MET A 144 -9.00 16.66 -2.04
CA MET A 144 -9.77 17.87 -2.34
C MET A 144 -10.35 17.76 -3.74
N ARG A 145 -11.67 17.86 -3.88
CA ARG A 145 -12.36 17.88 -5.16
C ARG A 145 -12.00 19.16 -5.93
N LEU A 146 -11.48 19.00 -7.13
CA LEU A 146 -11.22 20.10 -8.06
C LEU A 146 -12.36 20.26 -9.06
N MET A 147 -12.89 19.15 -9.58
CA MET A 147 -13.93 19.17 -10.60
C MET A 147 -14.86 17.96 -10.44
N GLU A 148 -16.14 18.20 -10.66
CA GLU A 148 -17.16 17.16 -10.73
C GLU A 148 -18.10 17.45 -11.89
N THR A 149 -18.35 16.43 -12.72
CA THR A 149 -19.32 16.43 -13.82
C THR A 149 -20.17 15.16 -13.75
N ASP A 150 -21.15 15.03 -14.62
CA ASP A 150 -21.99 13.83 -14.69
C ASP A 150 -21.18 12.55 -14.95
N ARG A 151 -20.05 12.67 -15.66
CA ARG A 151 -19.22 11.53 -16.07
C ARG A 151 -17.84 11.51 -15.43
N GLY A 152 -17.35 12.64 -14.97
CA GLY A 152 -15.96 12.78 -14.51
C GLY A 152 -15.87 13.34 -13.11
N TYR A 153 -14.81 12.94 -12.41
CA TYR A 153 -14.47 13.45 -11.09
C TYR A 153 -12.94 13.61 -10.99
N MET A 154 -12.49 14.77 -10.54
CA MET A 154 -11.06 15.05 -10.38
C MET A 154 -10.79 15.63 -9.01
N SER A 155 -9.73 15.18 -8.38
CA SER A 155 -9.29 15.65 -7.08
C SER A 155 -7.78 15.80 -6.98
N LEU A 156 -7.37 16.70 -6.10
CA LEU A 156 -6.00 16.89 -5.66
C LEU A 156 -5.81 16.13 -4.34
N SER A 157 -4.75 15.35 -4.22
CA SER A 157 -4.33 14.76 -2.95
C SER A 157 -3.07 15.44 -2.43
N PHE A 158 -2.95 15.49 -1.10
CA PHE A 158 -1.73 15.81 -0.38
C PHE A 158 -1.56 14.75 0.70
N ASP A 159 -0.48 14.01 0.64
CA ASP A 159 -0.27 12.86 1.49
C ASP A 159 1.12 12.94 2.16
N VAL A 160 1.19 12.55 3.43
CA VAL A 160 2.44 12.35 4.17
C VAL A 160 2.47 10.88 4.58
N LYS A 161 3.52 10.20 4.17
CA LYS A 161 3.70 8.77 4.39
C LYS A 161 4.96 8.52 5.19
N ASN A 162 4.83 7.71 6.23
CA ASN A 162 5.95 7.12 6.96
C ASN A 162 5.96 5.63 6.70
N THR A 163 7.08 5.11 6.26
CA THR A 163 7.31 3.67 6.07
C THR A 163 8.48 3.24 6.93
N ASN A 164 8.38 2.10 7.56
CA ASN A 164 9.44 1.51 8.35
C ASN A 164 9.70 0.09 7.85
N PHE A 165 10.90 -0.16 7.40
CA PHE A 165 11.36 -1.48 6.98
C PHE A 165 12.17 -2.12 8.09
N THR A 166 11.84 -3.36 8.42
CA THR A 166 12.60 -4.20 9.35
C THR A 166 13.30 -5.27 8.53
N THR A 167 14.61 -5.21 8.50
CA THR A 167 15.46 -6.18 7.79
C THR A 167 16.26 -7.02 8.76
N ILE A 168 16.58 -8.25 8.34
CA ILE A 168 17.55 -9.12 9.03
C ILE A 168 18.78 -9.17 8.14
N ASP A 169 19.92 -8.74 8.67
CA ASP A 169 21.18 -8.76 7.96
C ASP A 169 22.24 -9.53 8.74
N ILE A 170 22.39 -10.81 8.38
CA ILE A 170 23.32 -11.72 9.05
C ILE A 170 24.77 -11.42 8.64
N SER A 171 24.98 -11.01 7.38
CA SER A 171 26.33 -10.76 6.86
C SER A 171 26.97 -9.58 7.58
N GLN A 172 26.24 -8.47 7.61
CA GLN A 172 26.69 -7.26 8.28
C GLN A 172 26.80 -7.46 9.80
N PHE A 173 25.89 -8.24 10.41
CA PHE A 173 26.00 -8.61 11.82
C PHE A 173 27.29 -9.35 12.16
N VAL A 174 27.74 -10.25 11.27
CA VAL A 174 28.99 -10.98 11.46
C VAL A 174 30.20 -10.07 11.23
N GLU A 175 30.16 -9.19 10.23
CA GLU A 175 31.20 -8.19 9.98
C GLU A 175 31.35 -7.23 11.17
N ASP A 176 30.24 -6.67 11.66
CA ASP A 176 30.23 -5.76 12.82
C ASP A 176 30.88 -6.43 14.06
N ILE A 177 30.63 -7.75 14.28
CA ILE A 177 31.28 -8.52 15.35
C ILE A 177 32.81 -8.65 15.12
N ILE A 178 33.25 -8.94 13.90
CA ILE A 178 34.63 -9.11 13.54
C ILE A 178 35.40 -7.79 13.72
N ASP A 179 34.78 -6.68 13.32
CA ASP A 179 35.39 -5.35 13.38
C ASP A 179 35.26 -4.69 14.77
N GLY A 180 34.55 -5.35 15.69
CA GLY A 180 34.36 -4.87 17.07
C GLY A 180 33.38 -3.70 17.17
N GLU A 181 32.52 -3.55 16.20
CA GLU A 181 31.42 -2.57 16.16
C GLU A 181 30.15 -3.07 16.87
N ASP A 182 29.19 -2.18 17.08
CA ASP A 182 27.88 -2.55 17.66
C ASP A 182 27.07 -3.37 16.66
N ALA A 183 27.08 -4.70 16.84
CA ALA A 183 26.43 -5.65 15.94
C ALA A 183 24.90 -5.69 16.13
N GLU A 184 24.15 -5.28 15.12
CA GLU A 184 22.69 -5.34 15.09
C GLU A 184 22.19 -6.32 14.02
N LEU A 185 21.60 -7.45 14.46
CA LEU A 185 21.02 -8.46 13.56
C LEU A 185 19.73 -7.95 12.89
N VAL A 186 18.96 -7.11 13.58
CA VAL A 186 17.67 -6.57 13.13
C VAL A 186 17.80 -5.06 12.98
N ARG A 187 17.69 -4.60 11.77
CA ARG A 187 17.78 -3.17 11.44
C ARG A 187 16.41 -2.60 11.08
N ASN A 188 16.13 -1.42 11.58
CA ASN A 188 14.93 -0.67 11.26
C ASN A 188 15.29 0.58 10.48
N THR A 189 14.70 0.74 9.31
CA THR A 189 14.94 1.89 8.43
C THR A 189 13.63 2.63 8.22
N PRO A 190 13.41 3.74 8.94
CA PRO A 190 12.25 4.61 8.70
C PRO A 190 12.49 5.47 7.47
N SER A 191 11.40 5.82 6.78
CA SER A 191 11.40 6.77 5.66
C SER A 191 10.15 7.65 5.77
N LEU A 192 10.33 8.96 5.74
CA LEU A 192 9.25 9.96 5.77
C LEU A 192 9.20 10.70 4.44
N ARG A 193 8.02 10.75 3.84
CA ARG A 193 7.80 11.38 2.54
C ARG A 193 6.54 12.21 2.53
N ALA A 194 6.57 13.30 1.76
CA ALA A 194 5.41 14.12 1.45
C ALA A 194 5.19 14.17 -0.06
N GLY A 195 3.94 14.02 -0.47
CA GLY A 195 3.55 14.00 -1.88
C GLY A 195 2.32 14.83 -2.18
N VAL A 196 2.22 15.25 -3.42
CA VAL A 196 1.04 15.86 -3.99
C VAL A 196 0.63 15.07 -5.23
N GLY A 197 -0.67 14.78 -5.36
CA GLY A 197 -1.18 13.95 -6.43
C GLY A 197 -2.43 14.51 -7.08
N LEU A 198 -2.65 14.12 -8.33
CA LEU A 198 -3.86 14.37 -9.08
C LEU A 198 -4.54 13.03 -9.34
N ARG A 199 -5.83 12.94 -9.01
CA ARG A 199 -6.64 11.73 -9.23
C ARG A 199 -7.78 12.07 -10.16
N TYR A 200 -8.03 11.19 -11.12
CA TYR A 200 -9.09 11.38 -12.09
C TYR A 200 -9.87 10.08 -12.28
N THR A 201 -11.19 10.22 -12.33
CA THR A 201 -12.11 9.10 -12.59
C THR A 201 -13.12 9.54 -13.64
N HIS A 202 -13.41 8.66 -14.63
CA HIS A 202 -14.32 8.95 -15.71
C HIS A 202 -15.18 7.73 -16.09
N ALA A 203 -16.49 7.92 -16.16
CA ALA A 203 -17.44 6.91 -16.66
C ALA A 203 -17.71 7.17 -18.14
N PHE A 204 -17.14 6.36 -19.02
CA PHE A 204 -17.42 6.40 -20.47
C PHE A 204 -18.85 5.98 -20.76
N SER A 205 -19.34 4.97 -20.04
CA SER A 205 -20.68 4.40 -20.12
C SER A 205 -21.06 3.78 -18.77
N PRO A 206 -22.29 3.33 -18.56
CA PRO A 206 -22.65 2.53 -17.39
C PRO A 206 -21.82 1.26 -17.21
N LEU A 207 -21.30 0.69 -18.31
CA LEU A 207 -20.49 -0.53 -18.29
C LEU A 207 -19.01 -0.25 -18.05
N VAL A 208 -18.44 0.86 -18.56
CA VAL A 208 -17.00 1.08 -18.62
C VAL A 208 -16.60 2.39 -17.96
N GLY A 209 -15.65 2.30 -17.04
CA GLY A 209 -15.01 3.42 -16.36
C GLY A 209 -13.49 3.40 -16.46
N LEU A 210 -12.89 4.51 -16.08
CA LEU A 210 -11.45 4.72 -15.95
C LEU A 210 -11.16 5.37 -14.61
N ILE A 211 -10.18 4.85 -13.88
CA ILE A 211 -9.58 5.49 -12.72
C ILE A 211 -8.11 5.72 -13.05
N SER A 212 -7.57 6.89 -12.77
CA SER A 212 -6.15 7.20 -12.93
C SER A 212 -5.65 8.14 -11.86
N PHE A 213 -4.36 8.07 -11.59
CA PHE A 213 -3.69 8.98 -10.68
C PHE A 213 -2.26 9.27 -11.14
N PHE A 214 -1.77 10.41 -10.71
CA PHE A 214 -0.38 10.82 -10.78
C PHE A 214 -0.02 11.48 -9.44
N GLU A 215 1.12 11.13 -8.89
CA GLU A 215 1.63 11.67 -7.63
C GLU A 215 3.12 11.95 -7.78
N THR A 216 3.58 13.03 -7.22
CA THR A 216 5.00 13.35 -7.07
C THR A 216 5.26 13.87 -5.68
N GLY A 217 6.41 13.63 -5.15
CA GLY A 217 6.76 14.05 -3.80
C GLY A 217 8.25 13.98 -3.55
N TYR A 218 8.61 14.33 -2.34
CA TYR A 218 9.97 14.42 -1.88
C TYR A 218 10.08 13.85 -0.46
N GLY A 219 11.19 13.24 -0.14
CA GLY A 219 11.45 12.73 1.20
C GLY A 219 12.65 11.82 1.31
N GLU A 220 12.76 11.21 2.47
CA GLU A 220 13.89 10.38 2.86
C GLU A 220 13.99 9.13 1.99
N SER A 221 15.19 8.86 1.50
CA SER A 221 15.56 7.56 0.96
C SER A 221 15.68 6.53 2.09
N VAL A 222 15.46 5.27 1.77
CA VAL A 222 15.67 4.15 2.71
C VAL A 222 17.15 3.85 2.90
N ASP A 223 17.97 4.22 1.96
CA ASP A 223 19.42 4.15 2.11
C ASP A 223 19.91 5.33 2.97
N ARG A 224 20.54 5.02 4.11
CA ARG A 224 21.06 6.03 5.03
C ARG A 224 22.21 6.87 4.46
N GLU A 225 22.83 6.42 3.38
CA GLU A 225 23.93 7.12 2.71
C GLU A 225 23.45 8.00 1.57
N SER A 226 22.18 7.85 1.13
CA SER A 226 21.60 8.65 0.05
C SER A 226 20.89 9.88 0.59
N GLU A 227 20.98 10.96 -0.19
CA GLU A 227 20.23 12.20 0.05
C GLU A 227 18.74 11.98 -0.16
N ASP A 228 17.92 12.87 0.39
CA ASP A 228 16.48 12.92 0.09
C ASP A 228 16.23 13.03 -1.41
N GLU A 229 15.21 12.32 -1.91
CA GLU A 229 14.95 12.21 -3.33
C GLU A 229 13.51 12.54 -3.73
N TRP A 230 13.35 12.90 -5.01
CA TRP A 230 12.05 13.03 -5.63
C TRP A 230 11.54 11.67 -6.08
N PHE A 231 10.27 11.39 -5.78
CA PHE A 231 9.59 10.22 -6.31
C PHE A 231 8.42 10.61 -7.21
N THR A 232 8.06 9.71 -8.12
CA THR A 232 6.86 9.82 -8.94
C THR A 232 6.12 8.50 -8.96
N ARG A 233 4.79 8.57 -8.86
CA ARG A 233 3.90 7.42 -8.96
C ARG A 233 2.79 7.75 -9.95
N PHE A 234 2.43 6.81 -10.78
CA PHE A 234 1.24 6.95 -11.61
C PHE A 234 0.60 5.58 -11.88
N GLY A 235 -0.65 5.60 -12.23
CA GLY A 235 -1.35 4.39 -12.60
C GLY A 235 -2.71 4.68 -13.21
N ALA A 236 -3.23 3.66 -13.86
CA ALA A 236 -4.56 3.71 -14.44
C ALA A 236 -5.21 2.33 -14.37
N THR A 237 -6.54 2.33 -14.27
CA THR A 237 -7.39 1.14 -14.25
C THR A 237 -8.58 1.34 -15.15
N VAL A 238 -8.84 0.38 -16.02
CA VAL A 238 -10.11 0.26 -16.73
C VAL A 238 -11.02 -0.64 -15.90
N ASP A 239 -12.22 -0.16 -15.67
CA ASP A 239 -13.21 -0.74 -14.77
C ASP A 239 -14.48 -1.12 -15.56
N PHE A 240 -15.04 -2.28 -15.27
CA PHE A 240 -16.24 -2.81 -15.93
C PHE A 240 -17.29 -3.16 -14.87
N ASP A 241 -18.46 -2.51 -14.90
CA ASP A 241 -19.61 -2.87 -14.06
C ASP A 241 -20.58 -3.76 -14.86
N LEU A 242 -20.57 -5.06 -14.59
CA LEU A 242 -21.39 -6.02 -15.31
C LEU A 242 -22.88 -5.92 -14.95
N ALA A 243 -23.25 -5.25 -13.85
CA ALA A 243 -24.65 -4.97 -13.51
C ALA A 243 -25.32 -4.13 -14.60
N ALA A 244 -24.58 -3.28 -15.30
CA ALA A 244 -25.08 -2.45 -16.39
C ALA A 244 -25.63 -3.23 -17.59
N VAL A 245 -25.27 -4.50 -17.73
CA VAL A 245 -25.70 -5.40 -18.82
C VAL A 245 -26.61 -6.54 -18.31
N ASN A 246 -27.26 -6.34 -17.17
CA ASN A 246 -28.15 -7.30 -16.50
C ASN A 246 -27.44 -8.62 -16.08
N TRP A 247 -26.15 -8.56 -15.86
CA TRP A 247 -25.40 -9.65 -15.23
C TRP A 247 -25.44 -9.49 -13.70
N PRO A 248 -24.98 -10.49 -12.94
CA PRO A 248 -24.78 -10.31 -11.50
C PRO A 248 -23.97 -9.03 -11.20
N PRO A 249 -24.19 -8.37 -10.06
CA PRO A 249 -23.52 -7.13 -9.72
C PRO A 249 -22.05 -7.38 -9.36
N ILE A 250 -21.27 -7.59 -10.38
CA ILE A 250 -19.83 -7.88 -10.34
C ILE A 250 -19.10 -6.81 -11.14
N GLY A 251 -18.13 -6.17 -10.49
CA GLY A 251 -17.16 -5.30 -11.12
C GLY A 251 -15.88 -6.06 -11.45
N LEU A 252 -15.32 -5.79 -12.62
CA LEU A 252 -14.00 -6.26 -13.02
C LEU A 252 -13.12 -5.04 -13.27
N ALA A 253 -11.87 -5.07 -12.81
CA ALA A 253 -10.94 -3.99 -13.09
C ALA A 253 -9.58 -4.55 -13.48
N VAL A 254 -8.96 -3.93 -14.49
CA VAL A 254 -7.61 -4.24 -14.96
C VAL A 254 -6.80 -2.95 -14.95
N GLY A 255 -5.63 -2.97 -14.34
CA GLY A 255 -4.83 -1.78 -14.15
C GLY A 255 -3.33 -2.01 -14.27
N TYR A 256 -2.65 -0.89 -14.36
CA TYR A 256 -1.20 -0.78 -14.32
C TYR A 256 -0.81 0.36 -13.42
N SER A 257 0.22 0.17 -12.63
CA SER A 257 0.86 1.25 -11.88
C SER A 257 2.37 1.16 -11.99
N GLN A 258 2.99 2.33 -11.86
CA GLN A 258 4.43 2.50 -11.86
C GLN A 258 4.81 3.43 -10.72
N ASP A 259 5.87 3.05 -10.03
CA ASP A 259 6.39 3.79 -8.88
C ASP A 259 7.90 3.90 -9.04
N SER A 260 8.44 5.12 -9.09
CA SER A 260 9.87 5.34 -8.95
C SER A 260 10.16 5.33 -7.45
N PHE A 261 10.66 4.21 -6.98
CA PHE A 261 10.76 3.96 -5.56
C PHE A 261 12.21 3.87 -5.13
N PRO A 262 12.76 4.89 -4.49
CA PRO A 262 14.10 4.79 -3.91
C PRO A 262 14.16 3.94 -2.64
N GLU A 263 13.08 3.23 -2.27
CA GLU A 263 12.98 2.51 -0.99
C GLU A 263 13.71 1.16 -0.95
N ALA A 264 14.27 0.68 -2.03
CA ALA A 264 14.81 -0.68 -2.03
C ALA A 264 16.33 -0.79 -1.76
N GLY A 265 16.95 0.26 -1.26
CA GLY A 265 18.39 0.28 -0.91
C GLY A 265 19.29 0.00 -2.11
N ALA A 266 20.27 0.86 -2.34
CA ALA A 266 21.24 0.85 -3.43
C ALA A 266 20.71 1.33 -4.80
N ASP A 267 21.35 2.35 -5.34
CA ASP A 267 21.46 2.80 -6.75
C ASP A 267 20.30 2.48 -7.71
N ILE A 268 19.07 2.34 -7.20
CA ILE A 268 17.93 1.97 -8.01
C ILE A 268 17.36 3.24 -8.65
N THR A 269 17.84 3.58 -9.81
CA THR A 269 17.13 4.41 -10.78
C THR A 269 15.92 3.67 -11.35
N ASP A 270 15.56 2.54 -10.81
CA ASP A 270 14.70 1.56 -11.40
C ASP A 270 13.29 1.62 -10.83
N VAL A 271 12.36 1.43 -11.70
CA VAL A 271 10.94 1.64 -11.52
C VAL A 271 10.24 0.35 -11.17
N VAL A 272 9.54 0.31 -10.05
CA VAL A 272 8.62 -0.79 -9.71
C VAL A 272 7.37 -0.69 -10.59
N ARG A 273 7.05 -1.77 -11.29
CA ARG A 273 5.89 -1.88 -12.17
C ARG A 273 4.94 -2.92 -11.61
N ALA A 274 3.65 -2.64 -11.65
CA ALA A 274 2.63 -3.58 -11.20
C ALA A 274 1.48 -3.69 -12.20
N PHE A 275 1.10 -4.93 -12.51
CA PHE A 275 -0.14 -5.26 -13.18
C PHE A 275 -1.17 -5.69 -12.14
N LEU A 276 -2.38 -5.19 -12.28
CA LEU A 276 -3.43 -5.25 -11.29
C LEU A 276 -4.68 -5.82 -11.92
N PHE A 277 -5.34 -6.71 -11.20
CA PHE A 277 -6.64 -7.24 -11.58
C PHE A 277 -7.54 -7.29 -10.34
N ARG A 278 -8.82 -6.95 -10.49
CA ARG A 278 -9.82 -7.03 -9.43
C ARG A 278 -11.08 -7.71 -9.93
N ILE A 279 -11.65 -8.53 -9.05
CA ILE A 279 -13.04 -8.96 -9.11
C ILE A 279 -13.72 -8.45 -7.86
N GLY A 280 -14.80 -7.68 -8.01
CA GLY A 280 -15.50 -7.07 -6.88
C GLY A 280 -17.00 -7.20 -6.97
N TYR A 281 -17.67 -7.04 -5.84
CA TYR A 281 -19.11 -6.95 -5.74
C TYR A 281 -19.54 -5.49 -5.79
N THR A 282 -20.47 -5.16 -6.70
CA THR A 282 -20.97 -3.79 -6.94
C THR A 282 -22.45 -3.62 -6.62
N GLY A 283 -23.10 -4.64 -6.00
CA GLY A 283 -24.54 -4.70 -5.82
C GLY A 283 -25.09 -3.91 -4.63
N ARG A 284 -24.24 -3.23 -3.86
CA ARG A 284 -24.67 -2.38 -2.73
C ARG A 284 -23.99 -1.02 -2.80
N GLU A 285 -24.74 0.01 -2.45
CA GLU A 285 -24.29 1.40 -2.47
C GLU A 285 -23.37 1.75 -1.27
N ASP A 286 -23.49 1.00 -0.18
CA ASP A 286 -22.76 1.21 1.07
C ASP A 286 -21.60 0.23 1.28
N LEU A 287 -21.47 -0.79 0.41
CA LEU A 287 -20.50 -1.88 0.61
C LEU A 287 -19.86 -2.30 -0.71
N ALA A 288 -18.55 -2.28 -0.76
CA ALA A 288 -17.76 -2.91 -1.82
C ALA A 288 -16.89 -4.03 -1.23
N LEU A 289 -16.92 -5.19 -1.88
CA LEU A 289 -16.07 -6.34 -1.57
C LEU A 289 -15.23 -6.65 -2.80
N GLY A 290 -14.00 -7.14 -2.60
CA GLY A 290 -13.21 -7.53 -3.76
C GLY A 290 -12.00 -8.40 -3.46
N LEU A 291 -11.57 -9.10 -4.51
CA LEU A 291 -10.30 -9.79 -4.58
C LEU A 291 -9.40 -9.03 -5.55
N ASN A 292 -8.28 -8.57 -5.07
CA ASN A 292 -7.25 -7.88 -5.84
C ASN A 292 -6.08 -8.83 -6.07
N PHE A 293 -5.67 -8.96 -7.32
CA PHE A 293 -4.50 -9.72 -7.74
C PHE A 293 -3.46 -8.73 -8.24
N THR A 294 -2.24 -8.86 -7.78
CA THR A 294 -1.12 -7.99 -8.16
C THR A 294 0.05 -8.84 -8.62
N VAL A 295 0.65 -8.45 -9.72
CA VAL A 295 1.95 -8.96 -10.17
C VAL A 295 2.87 -7.77 -10.31
N SER A 296 3.94 -7.73 -9.50
CA SER A 296 4.89 -6.63 -9.46
C SER A 296 6.27 -7.11 -9.88
N SER A 297 7.03 -6.22 -10.49
CA SER A 297 8.40 -6.44 -10.91
C SER A 297 9.30 -5.40 -10.23
N PHE A 298 10.29 -5.89 -9.50
CA PHE A 298 11.26 -5.10 -8.74
C PHE A 298 12.65 -5.36 -9.35
N PRO A 299 13.25 -4.39 -10.04
CA PRO A 299 14.65 -4.51 -10.47
C PRO A 299 15.56 -4.50 -9.23
N THR A 300 16.66 -5.24 -9.28
CA THR A 300 17.67 -5.28 -8.22
C THR A 300 19.07 -5.26 -8.84
N ASP A 301 19.86 -4.27 -8.47
CA ASP A 301 21.23 -4.11 -8.99
C ASP A 301 22.20 -5.17 -8.46
N GLN A 302 21.99 -5.63 -7.21
CA GLN A 302 22.90 -6.62 -6.59
C GLN A 302 23.00 -7.95 -7.34
N LEU A 303 22.05 -8.28 -8.21
CA LEU A 303 21.99 -9.57 -8.88
C LEU A 303 21.85 -9.48 -10.40
N ASP A 304 21.81 -8.27 -10.97
CA ASP A 304 21.45 -8.04 -12.39
C ASP A 304 20.17 -8.81 -12.77
N LYS A 305 19.24 -8.91 -11.81
CA LYS A 305 18.01 -9.71 -11.89
C LYS A 305 16.82 -8.89 -11.46
N THR A 306 15.67 -9.30 -11.98
CA THR A 306 14.38 -8.78 -11.61
C THR A 306 13.67 -9.76 -10.66
N ILE A 307 13.25 -9.29 -9.50
CA ILE A 307 12.40 -10.06 -8.58
C ILE A 307 10.95 -9.81 -8.94
N ASN A 308 10.22 -10.86 -9.21
CA ASN A 308 8.78 -10.77 -9.40
C ASN A 308 8.07 -11.12 -8.10
N ALA A 309 7.08 -10.31 -7.72
CA ALA A 309 6.19 -10.61 -6.61
C ALA A 309 4.75 -10.73 -7.13
N SER A 310 4.01 -11.68 -6.59
CA SER A 310 2.58 -11.82 -6.86
C SER A 310 1.82 -11.86 -5.55
N GLY A 311 0.64 -11.24 -5.53
CA GLY A 311 -0.17 -11.15 -4.32
C GLY A 311 -1.66 -11.23 -4.59
N VAL A 312 -2.40 -11.66 -3.57
CA VAL A 312 -3.86 -11.65 -3.54
C VAL A 312 -4.29 -10.99 -2.24
N ILE A 313 -5.16 -9.98 -2.35
CA ILE A 313 -5.73 -9.26 -1.20
C ILE A 313 -7.25 -9.30 -1.33
N PHE A 314 -7.93 -9.83 -0.32
CA PHE A 314 -9.35 -9.63 -0.13
C PHE A 314 -9.57 -8.33 0.61
N ASP A 315 -10.44 -7.46 0.11
CA ASP A 315 -10.78 -6.20 0.76
C ASP A 315 -12.29 -6.00 0.92
N ILE A 316 -12.62 -5.30 1.98
CA ILE A 316 -13.96 -4.84 2.32
C ILE A 316 -13.89 -3.33 2.48
N ARG A 317 -14.74 -2.58 1.78
CA ARG A 317 -14.91 -1.15 1.95
C ARG A 317 -16.37 -0.85 2.30
N TYR A 318 -16.57 -0.20 3.42
CA TYR A 318 -17.88 0.24 3.89
C TYR A 318 -17.97 1.76 3.85
N PHE A 319 -18.99 2.29 3.16
CA PHE A 319 -19.24 3.72 3.00
C PHE A 319 -20.31 4.19 3.99
N PHE A 320 -20.10 5.35 4.63
CA PHE A 320 -20.99 5.88 5.67
C PHE A 320 -21.13 7.40 5.60
#